data_44ccf555fde3d1ad7f9458d755ab63f6
#
_entry.id   44ccf555fde3d1ad7f9458d755ab63f6
#
_cell.length_a   1.000
_cell.length_b   1.000
_cell.length_c   1.000
_cell.angle_alpha   90.00
_cell.angle_beta   90.00
_cell.angle_gamma   90.00
#
_symmetry.space_group_name_H-M   'P 1'
#
loop_
_entity.id
_entity.type
_entity.pdbx_description
1 polymer ?
#
loop_
_entity_poly.entity_id
_entity_poly.type
_entity_poly.pdbx_seq_one_letter_code
_entity_poly.pdbx_strand_id
1 'polypeptide(L)'
;MFNPTFIMDLRFGYGRFNLHALKDGAAPGANLGEKLGVRNSNQGPVSYGLPIFSPANYTGIGGPGSMPTIRLENTFNPNVSFTKLKGSHSIKFGTNIVRRQIIDFQTNQGDGSFSFDPTFTSDPNNPGRTGDSMASFLLGTASGISQDFLLVWPG
;
A
#
# COMPACT_ATOMS: atom_id res chain seq x y z
N MET A 1 36.34 25.71 12.56
CA MET A 1 36.72 26.41 13.82
C MET A 1 36.83 27.89 13.49
N PHE A 2 36.10 28.78 14.19
CA PHE A 2 36.23 30.24 14.00
C PHE A 2 37.34 30.84 14.85
N ASN A 3 37.53 30.31 16.06
CA ASN A 3 38.65 30.60 16.95
C ASN A 3 38.77 29.45 17.99
N PRO A 4 39.85 29.40 18.82
CA PRO A 4 40.04 28.31 19.79
C PRO A 4 38.92 28.17 20.84
N THR A 5 38.07 29.19 21.02
CA THR A 5 37.00 29.24 21.99
C THR A 5 35.59 29.13 21.39
N PHE A 6 35.46 29.03 20.03
CA PHE A 6 34.19 28.93 19.36
C PHE A 6 34.21 27.88 18.24
N ILE A 7 33.46 26.84 18.41
CA ILE A 7 33.37 25.70 17.50
C ILE A 7 31.97 25.64 16.95
N MET A 8 31.85 25.48 15.63
CA MET A 8 30.61 25.14 14.93
C MET A 8 30.73 23.74 14.37
N ASP A 9 29.68 22.94 14.57
CA ASP A 9 29.49 21.63 13.95
C ASP A 9 28.24 21.71 13.07
N LEU A 10 28.41 21.54 11.77
CA LEU A 10 27.35 21.52 10.78
C LEU A 10 27.28 20.14 10.16
N ARG A 11 26.09 19.54 10.20
CA ARG A 11 25.82 18.24 9.61
C ARG A 11 24.59 18.32 8.74
N PHE A 12 24.59 17.59 7.65
CA PHE A 12 23.45 17.42 6.78
C PHE A 12 23.23 15.93 6.51
N GLY A 13 22.03 15.45 6.83
CA GLY A 13 21.58 14.10 6.50
C GLY A 13 20.54 14.13 5.41
N TYR A 14 20.63 13.22 4.45
CA TYR A 14 19.59 12.94 3.48
C TYR A 14 19.32 11.45 3.46
N GLY A 15 18.03 11.11 3.57
CA GLY A 15 17.54 9.74 3.42
C GLY A 15 16.43 9.69 2.39
N ARG A 16 16.43 8.65 1.56
CA ARG A 16 15.34 8.35 0.63
C ARG A 16 14.87 6.93 0.86
N PHE A 17 13.58 6.79 1.13
CA PHE A 17 12.89 5.52 1.17
C PHE A 17 11.98 5.42 -0.05
N ASN A 18 12.06 4.29 -0.77
CA ASN A 18 11.26 4.02 -1.95
C ASN A 18 10.71 2.61 -1.85
N LEU A 19 9.40 2.49 -1.70
CA LEU A 19 8.68 1.22 -1.64
C LEU A 19 7.73 1.13 -2.84
N HIS A 20 7.87 0.07 -3.60
CA HIS A 20 6.92 -0.35 -4.63
C HIS A 20 6.53 -1.79 -4.32
N ALA A 21 5.38 -1.97 -3.68
CA ALA A 21 4.79 -3.29 -3.43
C ALA A 21 3.62 -3.49 -4.41
N LEU A 22 3.77 -4.43 -5.30
CA LEU A 22 2.79 -4.76 -6.33
C LEU A 22 2.24 -6.17 -6.08
N LYS A 23 1.03 -6.44 -6.56
CA LYS A 23 0.49 -7.80 -6.58
C LYS A 23 1.23 -8.67 -7.60
N ASP A 24 1.20 -9.97 -7.38
CA ASP A 24 1.65 -10.92 -8.39
C ASP A 24 0.83 -10.73 -9.68
N GLY A 25 1.53 -10.75 -10.81
CA GLY A 25 0.91 -10.51 -12.11
C GLY A 25 0.56 -9.04 -12.39
N ALA A 26 0.97 -8.09 -11.55
CA ALA A 26 0.77 -6.65 -11.77
C ALA A 26 1.82 -6.00 -12.69
N ALA A 27 2.57 -6.79 -13.45
CA ALA A 27 3.51 -6.24 -14.43
C ALA A 27 2.79 -5.36 -15.48
N PRO A 28 3.41 -4.28 -15.97
CA PRO A 28 2.83 -3.44 -17.01
C PRO A 28 2.33 -4.29 -18.19
N GLY A 29 1.05 -4.17 -18.55
CA GLY A 29 0.40 -4.95 -19.59
C GLY A 29 -0.10 -6.34 -19.16
N ALA A 30 0.13 -6.78 -17.95
CA ALA A 30 -0.38 -8.05 -17.41
C ALA A 30 -1.72 -7.84 -16.67
N ASN A 31 -2.71 -7.29 -17.36
CA ASN A 31 -4.08 -7.17 -16.82
C ASN A 31 -4.72 -8.56 -16.71
N LEU A 32 -4.45 -9.27 -15.62
CA LEU A 32 -4.95 -10.63 -15.40
C LEU A 32 -6.46 -10.66 -15.21
N GLY A 33 -7.04 -9.67 -14.55
CA GLY A 33 -8.48 -9.60 -14.36
C GLY A 33 -9.22 -9.52 -15.69
N GLU A 34 -8.78 -8.66 -16.60
CA GLU A 34 -9.37 -8.55 -17.92
C GLU A 34 -9.15 -9.82 -18.76
N LYS A 35 -7.94 -10.39 -18.71
CA LYS A 35 -7.64 -11.66 -19.40
C LYS A 35 -8.52 -12.82 -18.92
N LEU A 36 -8.94 -12.80 -17.67
CA LEU A 36 -9.88 -13.77 -17.10
C LEU A 36 -11.35 -13.39 -17.34
N GLY A 37 -11.62 -12.30 -18.03
CA GLY A 37 -12.98 -11.86 -18.33
C GLY A 37 -13.70 -11.20 -17.15
N VAL A 38 -12.99 -10.85 -16.07
CA VAL A 38 -13.56 -10.13 -14.93
C VAL A 38 -13.73 -8.67 -15.32
N ARG A 39 -14.98 -8.27 -15.55
CA ARG A 39 -15.31 -6.90 -15.98
C ARG A 39 -14.96 -5.89 -14.87
N ASN A 40 -14.44 -4.74 -15.29
CA ASN A 40 -14.10 -3.61 -14.40
C ASN A 40 -13.09 -3.95 -13.31
N SER A 41 -12.33 -5.03 -13.44
CA SER A 41 -11.34 -5.44 -12.46
C SER A 41 -10.10 -4.54 -12.41
N ASN A 42 -9.96 -3.58 -13.35
CA ASN A 42 -8.82 -2.68 -13.42
C ASN A 42 -9.24 -1.25 -13.70
N GLN A 43 -8.65 -0.34 -12.96
CA GLN A 43 -8.88 1.10 -13.06
C GLN A 43 -7.65 1.87 -13.55
N GLY A 44 -6.72 1.19 -14.20
CA GLY A 44 -5.50 1.78 -14.75
C GLY A 44 -4.24 1.00 -14.37
N PRO A 45 -3.07 1.43 -14.87
CA PRO A 45 -1.82 0.69 -14.77
C PRO A 45 -1.37 0.36 -13.33
N VAL A 46 -1.82 1.14 -12.38
CA VAL A 46 -1.44 0.99 -10.95
C VAL A 46 -2.32 0.00 -10.19
N SER A 47 -3.47 -0.41 -10.75
CA SER A 47 -4.37 -1.40 -10.14
C SER A 47 -4.32 -2.77 -10.84
N TYR A 48 -3.33 -2.99 -11.72
CA TYR A 48 -3.19 -4.28 -12.40
C TYR A 48 -2.86 -5.39 -11.39
N GLY A 49 -3.53 -6.50 -11.52
CA GLY A 49 -3.31 -7.68 -10.69
C GLY A 49 -4.43 -8.69 -10.86
N LEU A 50 -4.34 -9.76 -10.08
CA LEU A 50 -5.41 -10.73 -9.97
C LEU A 50 -6.41 -10.24 -8.93
N PRO A 51 -7.72 -10.11 -9.27
CA PRO A 51 -8.77 -9.88 -8.30
C PRO A 51 -8.75 -10.89 -7.15
N ILE A 52 -9.29 -10.51 -6.01
CA ILE A 52 -9.40 -11.40 -4.86
C ILE A 52 -10.66 -12.23 -5.00
N PHE A 53 -10.52 -13.54 -4.96
CA PHE A 53 -11.64 -14.48 -4.92
C PHE A 53 -11.62 -15.23 -3.60
N SER A 54 -12.70 -15.12 -2.83
CA SER A 54 -12.80 -15.64 -1.46
C SER A 54 -14.01 -16.56 -1.30
N PRO A 55 -13.91 -17.84 -1.71
CA PRO A 55 -14.93 -18.83 -1.41
C PRO A 55 -14.90 -19.13 0.10
N ALA A 56 -16.04 -19.10 0.76
CA ALA A 56 -16.14 -19.40 2.19
C ALA A 56 -15.63 -20.82 2.49
N ASN A 57 -14.92 -20.98 3.58
CA ASN A 57 -14.28 -22.26 4.02
C ASN A 57 -13.16 -22.78 3.11
N TYR A 58 -12.75 -22.04 2.09
CA TYR A 58 -11.61 -22.39 1.23
C TYR A 58 -10.55 -21.28 1.26
N THR A 59 -9.34 -21.64 0.87
CA THR A 59 -8.28 -20.65 0.71
C THR A 59 -8.61 -19.71 -0.43
N GLY A 60 -8.58 -18.41 -0.18
CA GLY A 60 -8.79 -17.38 -1.21
C GLY A 60 -7.68 -17.37 -2.25
N ILE A 61 -8.00 -16.88 -3.43
CA ILE A 61 -7.10 -16.68 -4.56
C ILE A 61 -6.95 -15.18 -4.78
N GLY A 62 -5.76 -14.74 -5.16
CA GLY A 62 -5.43 -13.33 -5.38
C GLY A 62 -4.48 -12.78 -4.31
N GLY A 63 -3.89 -11.63 -4.59
CA GLY A 63 -2.97 -10.95 -3.69
C GLY A 63 -3.69 -10.12 -2.61
N PRO A 64 -2.94 -9.52 -1.67
CA PRO A 64 -3.51 -8.65 -0.65
C PRO A 64 -4.27 -7.47 -1.24
N GLY A 65 -5.43 -7.13 -0.66
CA GLY A 65 -6.27 -6.01 -1.10
C GLY A 65 -5.57 -4.64 -0.98
N SER A 66 -4.62 -4.52 -0.06
CA SER A 66 -3.85 -3.29 0.17
C SER A 66 -2.77 -2.98 -0.87
N MET A 67 -2.65 -3.77 -1.91
CA MET A 67 -1.72 -3.54 -3.03
C MET A 67 -2.44 -3.03 -4.27
N PRO A 68 -1.78 -2.15 -5.06
CA PRO A 68 -0.42 -1.68 -4.92
C PRO A 68 -0.24 -0.70 -3.75
N THR A 69 0.95 -0.74 -3.14
CA THR A 69 1.41 0.26 -2.19
C THR A 69 2.67 0.90 -2.75
N ILE A 70 2.63 2.20 -3.00
CA ILE A 70 3.76 2.97 -3.49
C ILE A 70 4.02 4.07 -2.48
N ARG A 71 5.20 4.03 -1.85
CA ARG A 71 5.62 5.05 -0.90
C ARG A 71 6.99 5.59 -1.27
N LEU A 72 7.05 6.90 -1.44
CA LEU A 72 8.28 7.63 -1.64
C LEU A 72 8.44 8.63 -0.48
N GLU A 73 9.50 8.49 0.28
CA GLU A 73 9.82 9.41 1.36
C GLU A 73 11.23 9.97 1.19
N ASN A 74 11.35 11.30 1.16
CA ASN A 74 12.60 12.01 1.24
C ASN A 74 12.70 12.70 2.59
N THR A 75 13.74 12.41 3.34
CA THR A 75 14.01 13.01 4.64
C THR A 75 15.29 13.86 4.55
N PHE A 76 15.16 15.13 4.87
CA PHE A 76 16.26 16.10 4.96
C PHE A 76 16.47 16.46 6.42
N ASN A 77 17.72 16.36 6.88
CA ASN A 77 18.06 16.61 8.29
C ASN A 77 19.29 17.51 8.40
N PRO A 78 19.17 18.84 8.20
CA PRO A 78 20.18 19.77 8.60
C PRO A 78 20.27 19.89 10.13
N ASN A 79 21.48 19.84 10.65
CA ASN A 79 21.79 20.03 12.07
C ASN A 79 22.95 21.00 12.21
N VAL A 80 22.80 21.96 13.09
CA VAL A 80 23.88 22.89 13.45
C VAL A 80 24.01 22.98 14.96
N SER A 81 25.22 22.90 15.45
CA SER A 81 25.52 23.11 16.86
C SER A 81 26.74 24.02 17.04
N PHE A 82 26.66 24.87 18.04
CA PHE A 82 27.71 25.80 18.43
C PHE A 82 28.17 25.48 19.84
N THR A 83 29.46 25.54 20.07
CA THR A 83 30.05 25.43 21.40
C THR A 83 30.93 26.65 21.64
N LYS A 84 30.63 27.40 22.70
CA LYS A 84 31.41 28.56 23.15
C LYS A 84 32.03 28.29 24.50
N LEU A 85 33.36 28.44 24.57
CA LEU A 85 34.12 28.40 25.81
C LEU A 85 34.33 29.86 26.31
N LYS A 86 34.00 30.10 27.60
CA LYS A 86 34.24 31.40 28.25
C LYS A 86 34.68 31.14 29.67
N GLY A 87 36.00 31.34 29.94
CA GLY A 87 36.59 30.98 31.22
C GLY A 87 36.42 29.48 31.49
N SER A 88 35.87 29.16 32.66
CA SER A 88 35.54 27.76 33.05
C SER A 88 34.17 27.25 32.51
N HIS A 89 33.43 28.07 31.77
CA HIS A 89 32.10 27.71 31.23
C HIS A 89 32.20 27.22 29.81
N SER A 90 31.44 26.14 29.49
CA SER A 90 31.18 25.63 28.14
C SER A 90 29.69 25.76 27.85
N ILE A 91 29.32 26.58 26.87
CA ILE A 91 27.95 26.83 26.45
C ILE A 91 27.74 26.18 25.08
N LYS A 92 26.78 25.26 24.99
CA LYS A 92 26.40 24.59 23.76
C LYS A 92 24.96 24.94 23.40
N PHE A 93 24.73 25.33 22.13
CA PHE A 93 23.42 25.61 21.59
C PHE A 93 23.38 25.21 20.09
N GLY A 94 22.18 24.97 19.57
CA GLY A 94 22.03 24.56 18.19
C GLY A 94 20.60 24.23 17.84
N THR A 95 20.40 23.75 16.61
CA THR A 95 19.11 23.28 16.14
C THR A 95 19.26 22.04 15.27
N ASN A 96 18.22 21.20 15.31
CA ASN A 96 18.06 20.06 14.42
C ASN A 96 16.71 20.19 13.73
N ILE A 97 16.70 20.26 12.40
CA ILE A 97 15.49 20.36 11.60
C ILE A 97 15.33 19.06 10.82
N VAL A 98 14.15 18.43 10.93
CA VAL A 98 13.80 17.27 10.13
C VAL A 98 12.65 17.65 9.22
N ARG A 99 12.90 17.64 7.91
CA ARG A 99 11.87 17.84 6.90
C ARG A 99 11.63 16.55 6.14
N ARG A 100 10.40 16.06 6.19
CA ARG A 100 9.97 14.89 5.42
C ARG A 100 9.04 15.32 4.29
N GLN A 101 9.26 14.74 3.12
CA GLN A 101 8.37 14.81 1.96
C GLN A 101 7.92 13.39 1.68
N ILE A 102 6.62 13.15 1.83
CA ILE A 102 6.04 11.81 1.70
C ILE A 102 5.01 11.85 0.59
N ILE A 103 5.16 10.93 -0.37
CA ILE A 103 4.13 10.54 -1.31
C ILE A 103 3.74 9.12 -0.94
N ASP A 104 2.48 8.92 -0.57
CA ASP A 104 1.95 7.62 -0.18
C ASP A 104 0.71 7.33 -1.01
N PHE A 105 0.77 6.25 -1.76
CA PHE A 105 -0.34 5.77 -2.56
C PHE A 105 -0.59 4.31 -2.20
N GLN A 106 -1.80 4.02 -1.78
CA GLN A 106 -2.25 2.68 -1.46
C GLN A 106 -3.71 2.53 -1.90
N THR A 107 -4.01 1.41 -2.53
CA THR A 107 -5.39 1.02 -2.81
C THR A 107 -5.87 0.00 -1.80
N ASN A 108 -7.17 -0.10 -1.65
CA ASN A 108 -7.83 -1.19 -0.96
C ASN A 108 -8.73 -1.88 -1.97
N GLN A 109 -8.36 -3.07 -2.43
CA GLN A 109 -9.16 -3.84 -3.42
C GLN A 109 -9.41 -3.11 -4.76
N GLY A 110 -8.43 -2.36 -5.26
CA GLY A 110 -8.56 -1.61 -6.51
C GLY A 110 -8.87 -2.45 -7.75
N ASP A 111 -8.50 -3.73 -7.74
CA ASP A 111 -8.79 -4.74 -8.76
C ASP A 111 -10.04 -5.59 -8.45
N GLY A 112 -10.70 -5.32 -7.33
CA GLY A 112 -11.92 -5.99 -6.90
C GLY A 112 -11.68 -7.19 -5.98
N SER A 113 -12.66 -7.41 -5.10
CA SER A 113 -12.76 -8.56 -4.22
C SER A 113 -14.13 -9.20 -4.37
N PHE A 114 -14.15 -10.48 -4.61
CA PHE A 114 -15.35 -11.28 -4.87
C PHE A 114 -15.48 -12.35 -3.79
N SER A 115 -16.58 -12.30 -3.04
CA SER A 115 -16.91 -13.29 -2.03
C SER A 115 -17.93 -14.29 -2.57
N PHE A 116 -17.78 -15.55 -2.19
CA PHE A 116 -18.69 -16.63 -2.58
C PHE A 116 -19.12 -17.39 -1.35
N ASP A 117 -20.40 -17.58 -1.23
CA ASP A 117 -21.04 -18.42 -0.20
C ASP A 117 -21.94 -19.50 -0.85
N PRO A 118 -22.50 -20.44 -0.08
CA PRO A 118 -23.33 -21.50 -0.64
C PRO A 118 -24.71 -21.05 -1.15
N THR A 119 -25.13 -19.81 -0.93
CA THR A 119 -26.52 -19.35 -1.15
C THR A 119 -27.05 -19.68 -2.54
N PHE A 120 -26.25 -19.42 -3.58
CA PHE A 120 -26.68 -19.64 -4.97
C PHE A 120 -26.65 -21.10 -5.43
N THR A 121 -26.06 -22.00 -4.63
CA THR A 121 -25.96 -23.43 -4.93
C THR A 121 -26.72 -24.28 -3.93
N SER A 122 -27.33 -23.67 -2.91
CA SER A 122 -28.13 -24.38 -1.92
C SER A 122 -29.56 -24.67 -2.40
N ASP A 123 -30.13 -25.79 -1.91
CA ASP A 123 -31.56 -26.08 -2.06
C ASP A 123 -32.37 -25.07 -1.24
N PRO A 124 -33.31 -24.32 -1.86
CA PRO A 124 -34.15 -23.36 -1.15
C PRO A 124 -34.92 -23.97 0.01
N ASN A 125 -35.24 -25.27 -0.02
CA ASN A 125 -35.93 -25.98 1.04
C ASN A 125 -35.03 -26.44 2.18
N ASN A 126 -33.68 -26.38 1.97
CA ASN A 126 -32.70 -26.85 2.94
C ASN A 126 -31.42 -25.98 2.93
N PRO A 127 -31.57 -24.63 3.13
CA PRO A 127 -30.49 -23.66 2.86
C PRO A 127 -29.34 -23.71 3.85
N GLY A 128 -29.32 -24.43 4.87
CA GLY A 128 -28.20 -24.55 5.82
C GLY A 128 -27.42 -25.85 5.72
N ARG A 129 -27.84 -26.77 4.84
CA ARG A 129 -27.25 -28.13 4.73
C ARG A 129 -26.82 -28.51 3.34
N THR A 130 -27.13 -27.69 2.36
CA THR A 130 -26.84 -27.91 0.95
C THR A 130 -26.13 -26.70 0.37
N GLY A 131 -25.55 -26.89 -0.80
CA GLY A 131 -24.74 -25.86 -1.46
C GLY A 131 -23.29 -25.86 -1.00
N ASP A 132 -22.45 -25.28 -1.85
CA ASP A 132 -21.01 -25.18 -1.62
C ASP A 132 -20.48 -23.87 -2.21
N SER A 133 -19.65 -23.15 -1.46
CA SER A 133 -19.08 -21.88 -1.89
C SER A 133 -18.11 -22.04 -3.05
N MET A 134 -17.43 -23.20 -3.18
CA MET A 134 -16.59 -23.49 -4.32
C MET A 134 -17.43 -23.75 -5.56
N ALA A 135 -18.59 -24.37 -5.44
CA ALA A 135 -19.53 -24.52 -6.55
C ALA A 135 -20.03 -23.15 -7.02
N SER A 136 -20.38 -22.23 -6.10
CA SER A 136 -20.74 -20.84 -6.43
C SER A 136 -19.62 -20.10 -7.12
N PHE A 137 -18.36 -20.32 -6.68
CA PHE A 137 -17.18 -19.73 -7.34
C PHE A 137 -17.01 -20.28 -8.77
N LEU A 138 -17.11 -21.59 -8.98
CA LEU A 138 -16.99 -22.21 -10.31
C LEU A 138 -18.10 -21.77 -11.27
N LEU A 139 -19.28 -21.47 -10.75
CA LEU A 139 -20.40 -20.91 -11.51
C LEU A 139 -20.29 -19.40 -11.73
N GLY A 140 -19.34 -18.73 -11.08
CA GLY A 140 -19.17 -17.28 -11.18
C GLY A 140 -20.26 -16.47 -10.45
N THR A 141 -21.02 -17.07 -9.52
CA THR A 141 -22.10 -16.44 -8.78
C THR A 141 -21.58 -15.86 -7.45
N ALA A 142 -20.97 -14.68 -7.50
CA ALA A 142 -20.48 -14.00 -6.30
C ALA A 142 -21.64 -13.54 -5.42
N SER A 143 -21.54 -13.79 -4.11
CA SER A 143 -22.47 -13.30 -3.08
C SER A 143 -22.17 -11.88 -2.62
N GLY A 144 -20.93 -11.43 -2.83
CA GLY A 144 -20.50 -10.07 -2.52
C GLY A 144 -19.39 -9.60 -3.42
N ILE A 145 -19.42 -8.32 -3.78
CA ILE A 145 -18.40 -7.65 -4.58
C ILE A 145 -18.01 -6.36 -3.86
N SER A 146 -16.72 -6.13 -3.68
CA SER A 146 -16.17 -4.90 -3.16
C SER A 146 -15.04 -4.41 -4.06
N GLN A 147 -15.03 -3.11 -4.36
CA GLN A 147 -14.00 -2.48 -5.16
C GLN A 147 -13.85 -1.01 -4.77
N ASP A 148 -12.62 -0.56 -4.59
CA ASP A 148 -12.31 0.85 -4.41
C ASP A 148 -12.09 1.53 -5.75
N PHE A 149 -12.72 2.68 -5.92
CA PHE A 149 -12.54 3.52 -7.10
C PHE A 149 -11.50 4.60 -6.83
N LEU A 150 -10.49 4.65 -7.68
CA LEU A 150 -9.48 5.71 -7.67
C LEU A 150 -10.04 6.93 -8.40
N LEU A 151 -10.48 7.94 -7.64
CA LEU A 151 -11.06 9.16 -8.22
C LEU A 151 -10.00 10.14 -8.72
N VAL A 152 -8.79 10.12 -8.18
CA VAL A 152 -7.68 11.01 -8.57
C VAL A 152 -6.35 10.30 -8.38
N TRP A 153 -5.51 10.34 -9.40
CA TRP A 153 -4.08 10.07 -9.29
C TRP A 153 -3.38 11.41 -9.03
N PRO A 154 -2.69 11.60 -7.91
CA PRO A 154 -1.82 12.75 -7.77
C PRO A 154 -0.66 12.62 -8.75
N GLY A 155 -0.66 13.48 -9.77
CA GLY A 155 0.41 13.61 -10.75
C GLY A 155 1.73 14.09 -10.13
#